data_5efb428d619d2b12bf1d378d02a0c504
#
_entry.id   5efb428d619d2b12bf1d378d02a0c504
#
_cell.length_a   1.000
_cell.length_b   1.000
_cell.length_c   1.000
_cell.angle_alpha   90.00
_cell.angle_beta   90.00
_cell.angle_gamma   90.00
#
_symmetry.space_group_name_H-M   'P 1'
#
loop_
_entity.id
_entity.type
_entity.pdbx_description
1 polymer ?
#
loop_
_entity_poly.entity_id
_entity_poly.type
_entity_poly.pdbx_seq_one_letter_code
_entity_poly.pdbx_strand_id
1 'polypeptide(L)'
;MSMSNETSAPPPLPPVGPAGTSGPPPVPGAGSSAPAPGPATPGWDDESVDVRRGRCPVCGGSLAYGAGAEALVCDSCGNRVAITHGDDEVVTEHPYDQWLADNARYEVASIGGQVLTCEGCGASTETKDVAGRCQFCGGNLVAASDPEGVIPPEGVLPFMIDSRAARESFTKWVRSRWFAPGALKEVGDTESIRGTYLPHWTFDARTSSSYTGQRGEHHTERRGDEEVQVMRWHHVSGNVRNTFDDLLIPASTTLPLNRVTKLGPWALGAVKPFKPEYLVGHSAVRYDVDPQDGHAQAKAMMDREIRRDVERDIGGDEQRVQSIVTTYADEMFKLILLPIWIATFMYAGKQWQVMVNANTGEVVGDRPYSVPKIVAACVVGLVVLVLAIWLWSSSRQ
;
A
#
# COMPACT_ATOMS: atom_id res chain seq x y z
N MET A 1 42.28 -23.15 44.42
CA MET A 1 43.20 -22.69 43.38
C MET A 1 42.69 -21.34 42.89
N SER A 2 43.35 -20.30 43.41
CA SER A 2 43.04 -18.91 43.19
C SER A 2 43.77 -18.44 41.92
N MET A 3 43.09 -17.82 40.97
CA MET A 3 43.75 -17.13 39.85
C MET A 3 43.34 -15.65 39.89
N SER A 4 44.33 -14.85 40.19
CA SER A 4 44.29 -13.40 40.31
C SER A 4 44.20 -12.75 38.92
N ASN A 5 43.31 -11.77 38.80
CA ASN A 5 43.10 -10.96 37.60
C ASN A 5 43.95 -9.69 37.74
N GLU A 6 45.05 -9.58 37.00
CA GLU A 6 45.87 -8.38 36.92
C GLU A 6 45.30 -7.43 35.85
N THR A 7 44.86 -6.29 36.33
CA THR A 7 44.40 -5.18 35.48
C THR A 7 45.63 -4.32 35.14
N SER A 8 46.05 -4.34 33.89
CA SER A 8 47.15 -3.51 33.37
C SER A 8 46.64 -2.11 33.02
N ALA A 9 47.25 -1.08 33.61
CA ALA A 9 46.93 0.32 33.33
C ALA A 9 47.64 0.81 32.05
N PRO A 10 47.04 1.79 31.30
CA PRO A 10 47.63 2.32 30.08
C PRO A 10 48.81 3.27 30.37
N PRO A 11 49.77 3.42 29.45
CA PRO A 11 50.96 4.25 29.64
C PRO A 11 50.63 5.76 29.54
N PRO A 12 51.43 6.63 30.18
CA PRO A 12 51.23 8.07 30.20
C PRO A 12 51.65 8.74 28.89
N LEU A 13 50.93 9.84 28.54
CA LEU A 13 51.17 10.68 27.37
C LEU A 13 52.43 11.53 27.53
N PRO A 14 53.16 11.82 26.42
CA PRO A 14 54.37 12.67 26.49
C PRO A 14 54.01 14.16 26.65
N PRO A 15 54.93 14.96 27.20
CA PRO A 15 54.69 16.37 27.51
C PRO A 15 54.65 17.26 26.25
N VAL A 16 53.71 18.23 26.24
CA VAL A 16 53.54 19.24 25.20
C VAL A 16 54.56 20.36 25.41
N GLY A 17 55.41 20.60 24.42
CA GLY A 17 56.34 21.71 24.41
C GLY A 17 55.72 23.06 23.96
N PRO A 18 56.30 24.21 24.29
CA PRO A 18 55.67 25.51 24.03
C PRO A 18 55.68 25.91 22.56
N ALA A 19 54.59 26.57 22.14
CA ALA A 19 54.34 27.06 20.78
C ALA A 19 55.32 28.18 20.40
N GLY A 20 56.03 27.93 19.32
CA GLY A 20 56.84 28.99 18.62
C GLY A 20 55.98 29.64 17.55
N THR A 21 55.87 30.95 17.65
CA THR A 21 55.27 31.85 16.62
C THR A 21 56.23 32.04 15.45
N SER A 22 55.86 31.50 14.28
CA SER A 22 56.50 31.91 13.01
C SER A 22 55.44 32.19 11.96
N GLY A 23 55.42 33.39 11.47
CA GLY A 23 54.49 33.87 10.42
C GLY A 23 54.77 33.23 9.05
N PRO A 24 53.82 33.27 8.14
CA PRO A 24 53.89 32.56 6.86
C PRO A 24 54.85 33.28 5.89
N PRO A 25 55.56 32.54 5.02
CA PRO A 25 56.40 33.09 3.97
C PRO A 25 55.58 33.69 2.80
N PRO A 26 56.13 34.64 2.00
CA PRO A 26 55.44 35.26 0.92
C PRO A 26 55.28 34.32 -0.28
N VAL A 27 54.09 34.42 -0.91
CA VAL A 27 53.66 33.59 -2.09
C VAL A 27 54.25 34.22 -3.36
N PRO A 28 54.90 33.46 -4.26
CA PRO A 28 55.26 33.94 -5.61
C PRO A 28 54.00 34.00 -6.49
N GLY A 29 53.93 35.04 -7.33
CA GLY A 29 52.81 35.34 -8.20
C GLY A 29 52.42 34.18 -9.12
N ALA A 30 51.15 33.84 -9.10
CA ALA A 30 50.52 32.83 -9.94
C ALA A 30 50.00 33.44 -11.24
N GLY A 31 50.52 32.93 -12.34
CA GLY A 31 49.90 33.15 -13.66
C GLY A 31 48.53 32.50 -13.72
N SER A 32 47.59 33.28 -14.19
CA SER A 32 46.22 32.87 -14.46
C SER A 32 46.19 31.83 -15.60
N SER A 33 45.90 30.61 -15.28
CA SER A 33 45.35 29.63 -16.23
C SER A 33 44.07 29.05 -15.61
N ALA A 34 42.93 29.39 -16.20
CA ALA A 34 41.62 28.83 -15.81
C ALA A 34 41.65 27.32 -16.00
N PRO A 35 41.18 26.53 -15.01
CA PRO A 35 40.97 25.11 -15.19
C PRO A 35 39.86 24.85 -16.21
N ALA A 36 40.06 23.87 -17.08
CA ALA A 36 39.04 23.39 -18.01
C ALA A 36 37.78 22.93 -17.23
N PRO A 37 36.57 23.15 -17.76
CA PRO A 37 35.36 22.69 -17.10
C PRO A 37 35.40 21.18 -17.00
N GLY A 38 35.38 20.64 -15.77
CA GLY A 38 35.10 19.25 -15.50
C GLY A 38 33.72 18.86 -15.99
N PRO A 39 33.43 17.57 -16.16
CA PRO A 39 32.12 17.11 -16.58
C PRO A 39 31.07 17.69 -15.63
N ALA A 40 30.07 18.38 -16.21
CA ALA A 40 28.97 18.98 -15.45
C ALA A 40 28.29 17.86 -14.62
N THR A 41 28.47 17.91 -13.32
CA THR A 41 27.53 17.29 -12.41
C THR A 41 26.16 17.85 -12.73
N PRO A 42 25.10 17.03 -12.86
CA PRO A 42 23.74 17.56 -13.03
C PRO A 42 23.49 18.52 -11.87
N GLY A 43 23.37 19.80 -12.19
CA GLY A 43 23.06 20.83 -11.21
C GLY A 43 21.66 20.56 -10.67
N TRP A 44 21.60 20.09 -9.47
CA TRP A 44 20.38 20.08 -8.67
C TRP A 44 20.17 21.54 -8.26
N ASP A 45 19.24 22.20 -8.92
CA ASP A 45 18.86 23.56 -8.57
C ASP A 45 18.42 23.56 -7.10
N ASP A 46 18.93 24.50 -6.31
CA ASP A 46 18.69 24.62 -4.85
C ASP A 46 17.17 24.68 -4.54
N GLU A 47 16.39 25.22 -5.46
CA GLU A 47 14.93 25.28 -5.41
C GLU A 47 14.26 23.90 -5.44
N SER A 48 14.80 22.94 -6.20
CA SER A 48 14.26 21.57 -6.26
C SER A 48 14.49 20.79 -4.97
N VAL A 49 15.58 21.09 -4.26
CA VAL A 49 15.90 20.46 -2.97
C VAL A 49 14.97 20.96 -1.86
N ASP A 50 14.67 22.26 -1.81
CA ASP A 50 13.74 22.83 -0.83
C ASP A 50 12.30 22.30 -1.00
N VAL A 51 11.86 22.10 -2.24
CA VAL A 51 10.54 21.52 -2.54
C VAL A 51 10.43 20.08 -2.04
N ARG A 52 11.47 19.25 -2.23
CA ARG A 52 11.51 17.88 -1.67
C ARG A 52 11.51 17.85 -0.15
N ARG A 53 12.12 18.84 0.49
CA ARG A 53 12.07 19.07 1.93
C ARG A 53 10.69 19.51 2.41
N GLY A 54 9.75 19.74 1.49
CA GLY A 54 8.41 20.22 1.79
C GLY A 54 8.38 21.66 2.26
N ARG A 55 9.32 22.50 1.79
CA ARG A 55 9.36 23.95 2.07
C ARG A 55 8.91 24.74 0.86
N CYS A 56 8.08 25.71 1.12
CA CYS A 56 7.59 26.61 0.09
C CYS A 56 8.71 27.60 -0.35
N PRO A 57 9.04 27.66 -1.64
CA PRO A 57 10.07 28.57 -2.14
C PRO A 57 9.70 30.06 -1.98
N VAL A 58 8.41 30.40 -1.81
CA VAL A 58 7.92 31.77 -1.68
C VAL A 58 7.94 32.26 -0.22
N CYS A 59 7.51 31.43 0.74
CA CYS A 59 7.34 31.87 2.13
C CYS A 59 8.04 31.00 3.16
N GLY A 60 8.71 29.90 2.75
CA GLY A 60 9.35 28.95 3.66
C GLY A 60 8.38 28.07 4.48
N GLY A 61 7.06 28.22 4.28
CA GLY A 61 6.04 27.41 4.95
C GLY A 61 6.02 25.96 4.46
N SER A 62 5.23 25.10 5.13
CA SER A 62 5.11 23.70 4.75
C SER A 62 4.38 23.52 3.43
N LEU A 63 4.94 22.64 2.58
CA LEU A 63 4.28 22.11 1.39
C LEU A 63 3.69 20.74 1.71
N ALA A 64 2.58 20.41 1.08
CA ALA A 64 2.02 19.07 1.06
C ALA A 64 1.43 18.79 -0.32
N TYR A 65 1.40 17.53 -0.73
CA TYR A 65 0.74 17.15 -1.97
C TYR A 65 -0.75 17.49 -1.90
N GLY A 66 -1.21 18.28 -2.87
CA GLY A 66 -2.62 18.68 -2.97
C GLY A 66 -3.44 17.62 -3.67
N ALA A 67 -4.40 17.00 -2.99
CA ALA A 67 -5.25 15.97 -3.57
C ALA A 67 -5.96 16.47 -4.84
N GLY A 68 -5.81 15.72 -5.94
CA GLY A 68 -6.36 16.06 -7.25
C GLY A 68 -5.72 17.28 -7.95
N ALA A 69 -4.66 17.86 -7.39
CA ALA A 69 -4.05 19.08 -7.91
C ALA A 69 -2.81 18.86 -8.79
N GLU A 70 -2.25 17.65 -8.78
CA GLU A 70 -0.95 17.30 -9.41
C GLU A 70 0.16 18.31 -9.05
N ALA A 71 0.09 18.84 -7.84
CA ALA A 71 1.00 19.88 -7.36
C ALA A 71 1.16 19.79 -5.84
N LEU A 72 2.29 20.26 -5.35
CA LEU A 72 2.47 20.60 -3.94
C LEU A 72 1.80 21.94 -3.65
N VAL A 73 1.08 22.03 -2.55
CA VAL A 73 0.36 23.23 -2.12
C VAL A 73 0.92 23.69 -0.78
N CYS A 74 1.19 24.99 -0.65
CA CYS A 74 1.62 25.58 0.61
C CYS A 74 0.41 25.91 1.50
N ASP A 75 0.38 25.37 2.70
CA ASP A 75 -0.70 25.63 3.68
C ASP A 75 -0.72 27.11 4.16
N SER A 76 0.42 27.80 4.08
CA SER A 76 0.55 29.17 4.61
C SER A 76 0.21 30.25 3.59
N CYS A 77 0.70 30.15 2.34
CA CYS A 77 0.52 31.19 1.33
C CYS A 77 -0.26 30.76 0.09
N GLY A 78 -0.66 29.47 0.01
CA GLY A 78 -1.40 28.94 -1.13
C GLY A 78 -0.58 28.74 -2.40
N ASN A 79 0.76 28.98 -2.36
CA ASN A 79 1.62 28.75 -3.52
C ASN A 79 1.55 27.29 -3.98
N ARG A 80 1.58 27.09 -5.30
CA ARG A 80 1.52 25.76 -5.93
C ARG A 80 2.79 25.49 -6.70
N VAL A 81 3.40 24.34 -6.45
CA VAL A 81 4.56 23.85 -7.19
C VAL A 81 4.11 22.61 -7.96
N ALA A 82 4.05 22.72 -9.28
CA ALA A 82 3.60 21.62 -10.14
C ALA A 82 4.58 20.45 -10.08
N ILE A 83 4.06 19.23 -10.07
CA ILE A 83 4.85 18.02 -10.27
C ILE A 83 4.83 17.75 -11.77
N THR A 84 5.94 18.05 -12.43
CA THR A 84 6.06 17.88 -13.88
C THR A 84 6.63 16.51 -14.20
N HIS A 85 6.06 15.84 -15.18
CA HIS A 85 6.59 14.62 -15.77
C HIS A 85 7.17 14.94 -17.15
N GLY A 86 8.30 14.31 -17.49
CA GLY A 86 8.82 14.34 -18.85
C GLY A 86 7.95 13.52 -19.79
N ASP A 87 7.94 13.88 -21.07
CA ASP A 87 7.14 13.16 -22.08
C ASP A 87 7.55 11.69 -22.23
N ASP A 88 8.78 11.34 -21.85
CA ASP A 88 9.34 9.99 -21.91
C ASP A 88 9.22 9.22 -20.57
N GLU A 89 8.72 9.86 -19.50
CA GLU A 89 8.54 9.19 -18.20
C GLU A 89 7.32 8.27 -18.24
N VAL A 90 7.56 6.99 -18.19
CA VAL A 90 6.52 5.94 -18.13
C VAL A 90 6.71 5.09 -16.88
N VAL A 91 5.63 4.47 -16.40
CA VAL A 91 5.71 3.47 -15.35
C VAL A 91 6.34 2.21 -15.92
N THR A 92 7.51 1.83 -15.41
CA THR A 92 8.27 0.69 -15.92
C THR A 92 7.77 -0.60 -15.29
N GLU A 93 7.69 -1.66 -16.09
CA GLU A 93 7.44 -3.02 -15.63
C GLU A 93 8.67 -3.87 -15.86
N HIS A 94 8.91 -4.79 -14.96
CA HIS A 94 10.10 -5.65 -14.99
C HIS A 94 9.70 -7.09 -15.32
N PRO A 95 10.40 -7.76 -16.26
CA PRO A 95 10.21 -9.18 -16.50
C PRO A 95 10.59 -9.98 -15.24
N TYR A 96 9.62 -10.74 -14.70
CA TYR A 96 9.80 -11.41 -13.42
C TYR A 96 10.90 -12.47 -13.46
N ASP A 97 10.95 -13.28 -14.50
CA ASP A 97 11.97 -14.33 -14.63
C ASP A 97 13.40 -13.77 -14.72
N GLN A 98 13.57 -12.64 -15.43
CA GLN A 98 14.87 -11.98 -15.54
C GLN A 98 15.27 -11.39 -14.19
N TRP A 99 14.34 -10.68 -13.51
CA TRP A 99 14.59 -10.15 -12.19
C TRP A 99 14.97 -11.26 -11.19
N LEU A 100 14.26 -12.39 -11.22
CA LEU A 100 14.52 -13.52 -10.34
C LEU A 100 15.90 -14.10 -10.57
N ALA A 101 16.35 -14.22 -11.83
CA ALA A 101 17.68 -14.71 -12.18
C ALA A 101 18.79 -13.79 -11.65
N ASP A 102 18.59 -12.48 -11.76
CA ASP A 102 19.56 -11.47 -11.33
C ASP A 102 19.59 -11.31 -9.79
N ASN A 103 18.49 -11.61 -9.13
CA ASN A 103 18.29 -11.41 -7.68
C ASN A 103 18.00 -12.72 -6.92
N ALA A 104 18.54 -13.85 -7.33
CA ALA A 104 18.26 -15.16 -6.73
C ALA A 104 18.55 -15.28 -5.22
N ARG A 105 19.24 -14.30 -4.63
CA ARG A 105 19.57 -14.21 -3.19
C ARG A 105 18.91 -13.02 -2.49
N TYR A 106 17.90 -12.42 -3.13
CA TYR A 106 17.23 -11.27 -2.57
C TYR A 106 16.37 -11.68 -1.36
N GLU A 107 16.61 -11.04 -0.22
CA GLU A 107 15.84 -11.24 1.02
C GLU A 107 15.44 -9.88 1.59
N VAL A 108 14.13 -9.60 1.65
CA VAL A 108 13.58 -8.38 2.27
C VAL A 108 13.95 -8.30 3.76
N ALA A 109 14.05 -9.44 4.43
CA ALA A 109 14.40 -9.51 5.85
C ALA A 109 15.79 -8.95 6.18
N SER A 110 16.71 -8.90 5.19
CA SER A 110 18.05 -8.33 5.35
C SER A 110 18.06 -6.80 5.31
N ILE A 111 16.95 -6.17 4.88
CA ILE A 111 16.87 -4.73 4.78
C ILE A 111 16.53 -4.14 6.16
N GLY A 112 17.55 -3.66 6.87
CA GLY A 112 17.42 -3.00 8.16
C GLY A 112 16.61 -1.70 8.12
N GLY A 113 16.29 -1.14 9.28
CA GLY A 113 15.80 0.24 9.37
C GLY A 113 16.83 1.21 8.80
N GLN A 114 16.37 2.26 8.13
CA GLN A 114 17.24 3.36 7.71
C GLN A 114 17.15 4.52 8.70
N VAL A 115 18.26 5.21 8.88
CA VAL A 115 18.30 6.43 9.69
C VAL A 115 18.07 7.61 8.76
N LEU A 116 16.92 8.26 8.92
CA LEU A 116 16.61 9.52 8.23
C LEU A 116 17.00 10.69 9.11
N THR A 117 17.80 11.61 8.60
CA THR A 117 18.11 12.85 9.29
C THR A 117 17.14 13.95 8.87
N CYS A 118 16.46 14.55 9.86
CA CYS A 118 15.58 15.67 9.61
C CYS A 118 16.40 16.92 9.29
N GLU A 119 16.33 17.39 8.09
CA GLU A 119 17.05 18.59 7.66
C GLU A 119 16.52 19.87 8.30
N GLY A 120 15.26 19.84 8.80
CA GLY A 120 14.66 20.97 9.49
C GLY A 120 15.21 21.23 10.90
N CYS A 121 15.58 20.15 11.64
CA CYS A 121 16.05 20.25 13.02
C CYS A 121 17.31 19.42 13.31
N GLY A 122 17.87 18.70 12.31
CA GLY A 122 19.04 17.85 12.48
C GLY A 122 18.79 16.54 13.23
N ALA A 123 17.58 16.26 13.67
CA ALA A 123 17.28 15.04 14.42
C ALA A 123 17.35 13.81 13.51
N SER A 124 18.01 12.74 13.98
CA SER A 124 18.05 11.46 13.29
C SER A 124 16.92 10.56 13.81
N THR A 125 16.20 9.93 12.90
CA THR A 125 15.09 9.02 13.20
C THR A 125 15.32 7.71 12.46
N GLU A 126 15.41 6.61 13.19
CA GLU A 126 15.42 5.28 12.58
C GLU A 126 13.99 4.90 12.21
N THR A 127 13.77 4.56 10.95
CA THR A 127 12.46 4.16 10.44
C THR A 127 12.61 3.08 9.38
N LYS A 128 11.56 2.26 9.26
CA LYS A 128 11.39 1.34 8.13
C LYS A 128 10.55 1.96 7.00
N ASP A 129 9.96 3.12 7.25
CA ASP A 129 9.10 3.79 6.29
C ASP A 129 9.92 4.61 5.28
N VAL A 130 9.37 4.76 4.09
CA VAL A 130 9.98 5.54 3.00
C VAL A 130 9.77 7.04 3.22
N ALA A 131 8.65 7.42 3.83
CA ALA A 131 8.33 8.79 4.17
C ALA A 131 7.52 8.90 5.46
N GLY A 132 7.64 10.01 6.15
CA GLY A 132 6.92 10.28 7.38
C GLY A 132 7.07 11.71 7.88
N ARG A 133 6.85 11.90 9.17
CA ARG A 133 7.07 13.18 9.84
C ARG A 133 8.07 13.04 10.97
N CYS A 134 8.95 14.01 11.08
CA CYS A 134 9.89 14.09 12.20
C CYS A 134 9.13 14.23 13.51
N GLN A 135 9.44 13.35 14.48
CA GLN A 135 8.80 13.35 15.79
C GLN A 135 9.17 14.57 16.66
N PHE A 136 10.23 15.31 16.30
CA PHE A 136 10.70 16.46 17.06
C PHE A 136 10.18 17.80 16.58
N CYS A 137 10.19 18.03 15.26
CA CYS A 137 9.76 19.32 14.68
C CYS A 137 8.53 19.23 13.76
N GLY A 138 8.03 18.04 13.50
CA GLY A 138 6.90 17.82 12.59
C GLY A 138 7.23 18.00 11.10
N GLY A 139 8.49 18.30 10.76
CA GLY A 139 8.94 18.44 9.36
C GLY A 139 8.82 17.13 8.58
N ASN A 140 8.69 17.24 7.27
CA ASN A 140 8.61 16.06 6.42
C ASN A 140 9.95 15.33 6.38
N LEU A 141 9.87 14.01 6.41
CA LEU A 141 10.98 13.09 6.19
C LEU A 141 10.65 12.25 4.96
N VAL A 142 11.51 12.33 3.96
CA VAL A 142 11.44 11.48 2.77
C VAL A 142 12.83 10.93 2.53
N ALA A 143 12.94 9.64 2.24
CA ALA A 143 14.22 9.03 1.92
C ALA A 143 14.78 9.69 0.65
N ALA A 144 16.02 10.17 0.74
CA ALA A 144 16.71 10.81 -0.39
C ALA A 144 17.17 9.79 -1.43
N SER A 145 17.40 8.56 -0.99
CA SER A 145 17.78 7.41 -1.84
C SER A 145 17.27 6.14 -1.22
N ASP A 146 16.93 5.18 -2.04
CA ASP A 146 16.60 3.84 -1.56
C ASP A 146 17.87 3.15 -1.05
N PRO A 147 17.79 2.42 0.07
CA PRO A 147 18.89 1.60 0.54
C PRO A 147 19.28 0.56 -0.53
N GLU A 148 20.55 0.17 -0.58
CA GLU A 148 20.98 -0.93 -1.47
C GLU A 148 20.12 -2.17 -1.23
N GLY A 149 19.65 -2.81 -2.32
CA GLY A 149 18.81 -4.00 -2.28
C GLY A 149 17.31 -3.73 -2.09
N VAL A 150 16.86 -2.49 -2.11
CA VAL A 150 15.42 -2.17 -2.11
C VAL A 150 14.95 -1.91 -3.54
N ILE A 151 13.82 -2.52 -3.92
CA ILE A 151 13.15 -2.20 -5.17
C ILE A 151 12.44 -0.86 -5.00
N PRO A 152 12.80 0.17 -5.77
CA PRO A 152 12.11 1.47 -5.71
C PRO A 152 10.69 1.34 -6.25
N PRO A 153 9.75 2.19 -5.80
CA PRO A 153 8.45 2.28 -6.46
C PRO A 153 8.60 2.79 -7.90
N GLU A 154 7.96 2.10 -8.85
CA GLU A 154 7.90 2.52 -10.25
C GLU A 154 6.72 3.47 -10.50
N GLY A 155 5.64 3.27 -9.74
CA GLY A 155 4.44 4.06 -9.90
C GLY A 155 3.83 4.52 -8.59
N VAL A 156 3.05 5.59 -8.68
CA VAL A 156 2.26 6.11 -7.58
C VAL A 156 0.86 6.47 -8.08
N LEU A 157 -0.16 6.04 -7.38
CA LEU A 157 -1.51 6.54 -7.59
C LEU A 157 -1.69 7.79 -6.72
N PRO A 158 -1.91 8.97 -7.30
CA PRO A 158 -2.02 10.20 -6.51
C PRO A 158 -3.27 10.22 -5.62
N PHE A 159 -3.22 10.96 -4.50
CA PHE A 159 -4.42 11.29 -3.73
C PHE A 159 -5.38 12.10 -4.60
N MET A 160 -6.63 11.64 -4.75
CA MET A 160 -7.69 12.35 -5.49
C MET A 160 -8.65 13.07 -4.55
N ILE A 161 -8.83 12.56 -3.33
CA ILE A 161 -9.65 13.18 -2.30
C ILE A 161 -8.79 13.66 -1.13
N ASP A 162 -9.11 14.85 -0.65
CA ASP A 162 -8.43 15.45 0.48
C ASP A 162 -8.88 14.87 1.83
N SER A 163 -8.26 15.30 2.90
CA SER A 163 -8.58 14.86 4.28
C SER A 163 -10.01 15.21 4.69
N ARG A 164 -10.58 16.29 4.14
CA ARG A 164 -11.94 16.72 4.42
C ARG A 164 -12.95 15.78 3.76
N ALA A 165 -12.79 15.51 2.47
CA ALA A 165 -13.65 14.58 1.75
C ALA A 165 -13.54 13.15 2.31
N ALA A 166 -12.36 12.75 2.76
CA ALA A 166 -12.17 11.47 3.45
C ALA A 166 -12.94 11.40 4.78
N ARG A 167 -12.96 12.48 5.57
CA ARG A 167 -13.78 12.60 6.80
C ARG A 167 -15.27 12.55 6.50
N GLU A 168 -15.72 13.21 5.46
CA GLU A 168 -17.11 13.17 5.00
C GLU A 168 -17.51 11.74 4.61
N SER A 169 -16.65 11.03 3.86
CA SER A 169 -16.84 9.61 3.50
C SER A 169 -16.93 8.72 4.74
N PHE A 170 -16.01 8.90 5.69
CA PHE A 170 -16.05 8.20 6.98
C PHE A 170 -17.33 8.48 7.75
N THR A 171 -17.73 9.74 7.88
CA THR A 171 -18.95 10.14 8.59
C THR A 171 -20.20 9.54 7.94
N LYS A 172 -20.29 9.57 6.62
CA LYS A 172 -21.36 8.95 5.84
C LYS A 172 -21.40 7.43 6.08
N TRP A 173 -20.23 6.78 6.06
CA TRP A 173 -20.11 5.35 6.33
C TRP A 173 -20.59 4.99 7.75
N VAL A 174 -20.19 5.73 8.79
CA VAL A 174 -20.65 5.52 10.17
C VAL A 174 -22.17 5.72 10.29
N ARG A 175 -22.70 6.79 9.70
CA ARG A 175 -24.14 7.10 9.75
C ARG A 175 -25.01 6.05 9.05
N SER A 176 -24.49 5.40 8.00
CA SER A 176 -25.19 4.32 7.30
C SER A 176 -25.31 3.04 8.13
N ARG A 177 -24.64 2.96 9.30
CA ARG A 177 -24.57 1.76 10.12
C ARG A 177 -25.53 1.86 11.31
N TRP A 178 -26.72 1.27 11.18
CA TRP A 178 -27.81 1.32 12.17
C TRP A 178 -27.36 0.90 13.58
N PHE A 179 -26.59 -0.21 13.68
CA PHE A 179 -26.13 -0.74 14.96
C PHE A 179 -24.85 -0.10 15.50
N ALA A 180 -24.31 0.92 14.85
CA ALA A 180 -23.18 1.68 15.38
C ALA A 180 -23.62 2.48 16.62
N PRO A 181 -22.77 2.58 17.66
CA PRO A 181 -23.04 3.43 18.83
C PRO A 181 -23.25 4.89 18.44
N GLY A 182 -24.13 5.60 19.18
CA GLY A 182 -24.38 7.03 18.95
C GLY A 182 -23.11 7.87 19.08
N ALA A 183 -22.30 7.61 20.11
CA ALA A 183 -21.03 8.28 20.35
C ALA A 183 -20.03 8.17 19.18
N LEU A 184 -20.10 7.10 18.38
CA LEU A 184 -19.24 6.99 17.18
C LEU A 184 -19.60 8.02 16.10
N LYS A 185 -20.82 8.53 16.10
CA LYS A 185 -21.26 9.55 15.15
C LYS A 185 -20.70 10.94 15.47
N GLU A 186 -20.24 11.13 16.70
CA GLU A 186 -19.67 12.38 17.22
C GLU A 186 -18.13 12.39 17.11
N VAL A 187 -17.53 11.22 16.94
CA VAL A 187 -16.06 11.04 16.84
C VAL A 187 -15.47 11.66 15.56
N GLY A 188 -16.27 11.88 14.53
CA GLY A 188 -15.79 12.34 13.21
C GLY A 188 -15.08 13.68 13.16
N ASP A 189 -15.25 14.55 14.18
CA ASP A 189 -14.72 15.92 14.15
C ASP A 189 -13.38 16.12 14.87
N THR A 190 -12.96 15.16 15.72
CA THR A 190 -11.83 15.37 16.65
C THR A 190 -10.58 14.55 16.32
N GLU A 191 -10.63 13.62 15.37
CA GLU A 191 -9.55 12.66 15.20
C GLU A 191 -8.63 12.96 14.02
N SER A 192 -7.35 12.64 14.22
CA SER A 192 -6.33 12.81 13.19
C SER A 192 -6.53 11.77 12.07
N ILE A 193 -6.94 12.25 10.92
CA ILE A 193 -6.87 11.45 9.70
C ILE A 193 -5.49 11.67 9.05
N ARG A 194 -4.80 10.59 8.72
CA ARG A 194 -3.45 10.63 8.15
C ARG A 194 -3.45 10.00 6.78
N GLY A 195 -2.87 10.71 5.81
CA GLY A 195 -2.61 10.18 4.48
C GLY A 195 -1.37 9.27 4.51
N THR A 196 -1.52 8.08 3.96
CA THR A 196 -0.45 7.08 3.92
C THR A 196 -0.46 6.38 2.57
N TYR A 197 0.70 6.19 1.99
CA TYR A 197 0.87 5.33 0.84
C TYR A 197 1.18 3.90 1.29
N LEU A 198 0.48 2.94 0.67
CA LEU A 198 0.70 1.51 0.87
C LEU A 198 1.35 0.90 -0.36
N PRO A 199 2.46 0.17 -0.20
CA PRO A 199 3.09 -0.52 -1.31
C PRO A 199 2.22 -1.72 -1.76
N HIS A 200 2.14 -1.89 -3.08
CA HIS A 200 1.50 -3.04 -3.70
C HIS A 200 2.37 -3.52 -4.86
N TRP A 201 2.55 -4.82 -4.93
CA TRP A 201 3.02 -5.46 -6.15
C TRP A 201 1.87 -5.53 -7.16
N THR A 202 2.14 -5.26 -8.41
CA THR A 202 1.27 -5.66 -9.51
C THR A 202 1.94 -6.77 -10.29
N PHE A 203 1.16 -7.71 -10.77
CA PHE A 203 1.64 -8.80 -11.62
C PHE A 203 0.75 -8.92 -12.85
N ASP A 204 1.42 -9.03 -13.99
CA ASP A 204 0.79 -9.30 -15.28
C ASP A 204 1.21 -10.68 -15.75
N ALA A 205 0.32 -11.36 -16.47
CA ALA A 205 0.65 -12.63 -17.09
C ALA A 205 -0.34 -12.97 -18.22
N ARG A 206 0.14 -13.68 -19.21
CA ARG A 206 -0.69 -14.40 -20.16
C ARG A 206 -0.63 -15.88 -19.86
N THR A 207 -1.81 -16.53 -19.78
CA THR A 207 -1.89 -17.95 -19.45
C THR A 207 -2.61 -18.75 -20.52
N SER A 208 -2.16 -20.00 -20.70
CA SER A 208 -2.84 -21.01 -21.49
C SER A 208 -2.98 -22.27 -20.65
N SER A 209 -4.22 -22.67 -20.38
CA SER A 209 -4.53 -23.77 -19.45
C SER A 209 -5.29 -24.85 -20.18
N SER A 210 -4.68 -26.02 -20.34
CA SER A 210 -5.38 -27.22 -20.81
C SER A 210 -5.99 -27.95 -19.62
N TYR A 211 -7.21 -28.45 -19.80
CA TYR A 211 -7.91 -29.13 -18.75
C TYR A 211 -8.59 -30.41 -19.20
N THR A 212 -8.85 -31.29 -18.23
CA THR A 212 -9.76 -32.43 -18.35
C THR A 212 -10.77 -32.38 -17.22
N GLY A 213 -12.00 -32.86 -17.51
CA GLY A 213 -13.06 -32.84 -16.53
C GLY A 213 -14.27 -33.65 -16.95
N GLN A 214 -15.36 -33.44 -16.22
CA GLN A 214 -16.67 -34.03 -16.51
C GLN A 214 -17.73 -32.96 -16.41
N ARG A 215 -18.62 -32.95 -17.39
CA ARG A 215 -19.86 -32.18 -17.43
C ARG A 215 -21.00 -33.06 -16.97
N GLY A 216 -21.74 -32.63 -15.95
CA GLY A 216 -22.95 -33.28 -15.46
C GLY A 216 -24.19 -32.58 -15.99
N GLU A 217 -25.14 -33.35 -16.51
CA GLU A 217 -26.42 -32.89 -17.00
C GLU A 217 -27.55 -33.66 -16.33
N HIS A 218 -28.57 -32.94 -15.85
CA HIS A 218 -29.77 -33.56 -15.31
C HIS A 218 -30.64 -34.17 -16.41
N HIS A 219 -30.93 -35.44 -16.32
CA HIS A 219 -31.87 -36.12 -17.17
C HIS A 219 -33.03 -36.72 -16.34
N THR A 220 -34.24 -36.57 -16.85
CA THR A 220 -35.40 -37.21 -16.25
C THR A 220 -35.51 -38.63 -16.81
N GLU A 221 -35.42 -39.65 -15.95
CA GLU A 221 -35.64 -41.05 -16.30
C GLU A 221 -36.94 -41.51 -15.63
N ARG A 222 -37.80 -42.20 -16.44
CA ARG A 222 -39.02 -42.79 -15.91
C ARG A 222 -38.70 -44.18 -15.34
N ARG A 223 -38.91 -44.35 -14.05
CA ARG A 223 -38.80 -45.65 -13.37
C ARG A 223 -40.20 -46.09 -12.92
N GLY A 224 -40.85 -46.91 -13.74
CA GLY A 224 -42.24 -47.26 -13.53
C GLY A 224 -43.17 -46.05 -13.78
N ASP A 225 -43.96 -45.65 -12.78
CA ASP A 225 -44.83 -44.48 -12.81
C ASP A 225 -44.23 -43.20 -12.24
N GLU A 226 -43.00 -43.28 -11.77
CA GLU A 226 -42.29 -42.11 -11.19
C GLU A 226 -41.21 -41.57 -12.13
N GLU A 227 -41.18 -40.24 -12.24
CA GLU A 227 -40.08 -39.49 -12.92
C GLU A 227 -39.00 -39.19 -11.90
N VAL A 228 -37.79 -39.70 -12.14
CA VAL A 228 -36.61 -39.49 -11.29
C VAL A 228 -35.57 -38.72 -12.06
N GLN A 229 -35.04 -37.63 -11.46
CA GLN A 229 -33.90 -36.92 -12.01
C GLN A 229 -32.61 -37.67 -11.71
N VAL A 230 -31.85 -37.97 -12.75
CA VAL A 230 -30.53 -38.61 -12.66
C VAL A 230 -29.48 -37.73 -13.30
N MET A 231 -28.28 -37.74 -12.73
CA MET A 231 -27.15 -36.99 -13.27
C MET A 231 -26.35 -37.85 -14.25
N ARG A 232 -26.20 -37.39 -15.47
CA ARG A 232 -25.32 -38.03 -16.46
C ARG A 232 -24.02 -37.22 -16.61
N TRP A 233 -22.92 -37.95 -16.57
CA TRP A 233 -21.59 -37.38 -16.66
C TRP A 233 -20.95 -37.68 -18.02
N HIS A 234 -20.44 -36.61 -18.66
CA HIS A 234 -19.71 -36.69 -19.94
C HIS A 234 -18.28 -36.21 -19.71
N HIS A 235 -17.30 -36.97 -20.21
CA HIS A 235 -15.92 -36.52 -20.21
C HIS A 235 -15.74 -35.35 -21.19
N VAL A 236 -15.04 -34.30 -20.74
CA VAL A 236 -14.75 -33.12 -21.52
C VAL A 236 -13.27 -32.73 -21.35
N SER A 237 -12.71 -32.13 -22.35
CA SER A 237 -11.39 -31.51 -22.29
C SER A 237 -11.40 -30.25 -23.14
N GLY A 238 -10.57 -29.29 -22.78
CA GLY A 238 -10.51 -28.01 -23.48
C GLY A 238 -9.25 -27.23 -23.13
N ASN A 239 -9.22 -25.99 -23.61
CA ASN A 239 -8.17 -25.04 -23.30
C ASN A 239 -8.77 -23.66 -23.08
N VAL A 240 -8.46 -23.04 -21.95
CA VAL A 240 -8.81 -21.65 -21.64
C VAL A 240 -7.57 -20.77 -21.67
N ARG A 241 -7.74 -19.51 -22.06
CA ARG A 241 -6.67 -18.52 -22.09
C ARG A 241 -7.12 -17.29 -21.33
N ASN A 242 -6.23 -16.81 -20.44
CA ASN A 242 -6.48 -15.62 -19.65
C ASN A 242 -5.34 -14.62 -19.87
N THR A 243 -5.69 -13.34 -19.76
CA THR A 243 -4.73 -12.24 -19.62
C THR A 243 -5.02 -11.57 -18.31
N PHE A 244 -4.02 -11.52 -17.47
CA PHE A 244 -4.04 -10.81 -16.20
C PHE A 244 -3.24 -9.53 -16.37
N ASP A 245 -3.81 -8.42 -15.94
CA ASP A 245 -3.26 -7.08 -16.07
C ASP A 245 -3.40 -6.37 -14.72
N ASP A 246 -2.31 -5.86 -14.18
CA ASP A 246 -2.26 -5.15 -12.89
C ASP A 246 -2.91 -5.92 -11.72
N LEU A 247 -2.63 -7.23 -11.58
CA LEU A 247 -3.14 -8.01 -10.45
C LEU A 247 -2.48 -7.55 -9.15
N LEU A 248 -3.26 -6.87 -8.30
CA LEU A 248 -2.77 -6.23 -7.08
C LEU A 248 -2.55 -7.21 -5.94
N ILE A 249 -1.34 -7.21 -5.40
CA ILE A 249 -0.95 -7.93 -4.19
C ILE A 249 -0.42 -6.94 -3.16
N PRO A 250 -1.02 -6.82 -1.96
CA PRO A 250 -0.46 -5.98 -0.91
C PRO A 250 0.97 -6.39 -0.57
N ALA A 251 1.89 -5.44 -0.66
CA ALA A 251 3.31 -5.67 -0.43
C ALA A 251 3.73 -5.41 1.03
N SER A 252 2.78 -5.17 1.93
CA SER A 252 3.06 -4.96 3.35
C SER A 252 2.06 -5.64 4.26
N THR A 253 2.56 -6.18 5.37
CA THR A 253 1.78 -6.80 6.46
C THR A 253 1.40 -5.81 7.56
N THR A 254 1.79 -4.54 7.44
CA THR A 254 1.50 -3.47 8.42
C THR A 254 0.01 -3.31 8.70
N LEU A 255 -0.84 -3.54 7.70
CA LEU A 255 -2.30 -3.52 7.83
C LEU A 255 -2.90 -4.90 7.55
N PRO A 256 -4.02 -5.24 8.18
CA PRO A 256 -4.67 -6.53 7.96
C PRO A 256 -5.05 -6.74 6.48
N LEU A 257 -4.53 -7.80 5.88
CA LEU A 257 -4.72 -8.14 4.46
C LEU A 257 -6.20 -8.14 4.03
N ASN A 258 -7.06 -8.73 4.86
CA ASN A 258 -8.50 -8.81 4.61
C ASN A 258 -9.22 -7.45 4.55
N ARG A 259 -8.57 -6.39 5.02
CA ARG A 259 -9.07 -5.01 4.92
C ARG A 259 -8.49 -4.30 3.70
N VAL A 260 -7.18 -4.45 3.49
CA VAL A 260 -6.49 -3.82 2.35
C VAL A 260 -7.09 -4.28 1.03
N THR A 261 -7.35 -5.59 0.88
CA THR A 261 -7.98 -6.16 -0.32
C THR A 261 -9.41 -5.68 -0.58
N LYS A 262 -10.11 -5.18 0.45
CA LYS A 262 -11.48 -4.62 0.32
C LYS A 262 -11.50 -3.13 0.00
N LEU A 263 -10.36 -2.45 0.03
CA LEU A 263 -10.28 -1.02 -0.28
C LEU A 263 -10.49 -0.70 -1.76
N GLY A 264 -10.37 -1.68 -2.65
CA GLY A 264 -10.66 -1.50 -4.08
C GLY A 264 -12.12 -1.13 -4.38
N PRO A 265 -12.43 -0.77 -5.61
CA PRO A 265 -11.52 -0.75 -6.76
C PRO A 265 -10.57 0.45 -6.75
N TRP A 266 -9.45 0.29 -7.46
CA TRP A 266 -8.45 1.33 -7.68
C TRP A 266 -8.44 1.75 -9.14
N ALA A 267 -8.29 3.05 -9.42
CA ALA A 267 -8.17 3.56 -10.78
C ALA A 267 -6.71 3.41 -11.27
N LEU A 268 -6.27 2.18 -11.53
CA LEU A 268 -4.87 1.88 -11.86
C LEU A 268 -4.40 2.58 -13.14
N GLY A 269 -5.28 2.85 -14.09
CA GLY A 269 -4.95 3.67 -15.27
C GLY A 269 -4.56 5.12 -14.98
N ALA A 270 -4.71 5.60 -13.73
CA ALA A 270 -4.27 6.92 -13.28
C ALA A 270 -2.95 6.88 -12.51
N VAL A 271 -2.28 5.73 -12.44
CA VAL A 271 -0.93 5.61 -11.85
C VAL A 271 0.04 6.46 -12.67
N LYS A 272 0.85 7.24 -11.97
CA LYS A 272 1.88 8.11 -12.54
C LYS A 272 3.26 7.52 -12.26
N PRO A 273 4.28 7.81 -13.06
CA PRO A 273 5.67 7.52 -12.71
C PRO A 273 5.99 8.08 -11.33
N PHE A 274 6.68 7.30 -10.51
CA PHE A 274 6.97 7.67 -9.14
C PHE A 274 7.87 8.90 -9.07
N LYS A 275 7.49 9.87 -8.22
CA LYS A 275 8.33 11.01 -7.81
C LYS A 275 8.21 11.21 -6.30
N PRO A 276 9.32 11.48 -5.58
CA PRO A 276 9.29 11.73 -4.13
C PRO A 276 8.34 12.85 -3.71
N GLU A 277 8.08 13.80 -4.60
CA GLU A 277 7.17 14.93 -4.38
C GLU A 277 5.75 14.49 -4.03
N TYR A 278 5.28 13.34 -4.54
CA TYR A 278 3.97 12.79 -4.18
C TYR A 278 3.87 12.38 -2.72
N LEU A 279 5.01 12.08 -2.07
CA LEU A 279 5.05 11.68 -0.67
C LEU A 279 5.05 12.86 0.30
N VAL A 280 5.29 14.07 -0.18
CA VAL A 280 5.40 15.27 0.67
C VAL A 280 4.10 15.52 1.44
N GLY A 281 4.18 15.54 2.77
CA GLY A 281 3.01 15.70 3.66
C GLY A 281 2.27 14.41 4.01
N HIS A 282 2.65 13.27 3.43
CA HIS A 282 2.09 11.95 3.68
C HIS A 282 3.13 10.99 4.23
N SER A 283 2.68 9.90 4.84
CA SER A 283 3.54 8.78 5.19
C SER A 283 3.58 7.78 4.02
N ALA A 284 4.65 7.00 3.92
CA ALA A 284 4.72 5.90 2.96
C ALA A 284 5.37 4.70 3.63
N VAL A 285 4.60 3.63 3.73
CA VAL A 285 5.04 2.36 4.30
C VAL A 285 5.98 1.66 3.32
N ARG A 286 7.04 1.07 3.83
CA ARG A 286 7.91 0.21 3.02
C ARG A 286 7.32 -1.19 2.90
N TYR A 287 7.58 -1.87 1.77
CA TYR A 287 7.17 -3.26 1.64
C TYR A 287 7.98 -4.17 2.59
N ASP A 288 7.33 -5.22 3.06
CA ASP A 288 7.85 -6.31 3.90
C ASP A 288 7.46 -7.70 3.37
N VAL A 289 6.75 -7.74 2.25
CA VAL A 289 6.47 -8.93 1.45
C VAL A 289 7.36 -8.88 0.22
N ASP A 290 8.23 -9.86 0.05
CA ASP A 290 9.14 -9.87 -1.09
C ASP A 290 8.41 -10.18 -2.42
N PRO A 291 9.04 -9.86 -3.58
CA PRO A 291 8.41 -10.10 -4.88
C PRO A 291 8.10 -11.57 -5.15
N GLN A 292 8.86 -12.51 -4.58
CA GLN A 292 8.66 -13.95 -4.77
C GLN A 292 7.41 -14.42 -4.04
N ASP A 293 7.22 -14.00 -2.79
CA ASP A 293 6.02 -14.26 -2.01
C ASP A 293 4.80 -13.58 -2.62
N GLY A 294 4.97 -12.35 -3.13
CA GLY A 294 3.95 -11.62 -3.88
C GLY A 294 3.52 -12.37 -5.14
N HIS A 295 4.49 -12.86 -5.91
CA HIS A 295 4.24 -13.63 -7.12
C HIS A 295 3.52 -14.96 -6.84
N ALA A 296 3.90 -15.68 -5.78
CA ALA A 296 3.21 -16.89 -5.37
C ALA A 296 1.73 -16.62 -5.00
N GLN A 297 1.46 -15.50 -4.33
CA GLN A 297 0.09 -15.06 -4.03
C GLN A 297 -0.68 -14.69 -5.31
N ALA A 298 -0.04 -13.99 -6.25
CA ALA A 298 -0.61 -13.66 -7.55
C ALA A 298 -0.99 -14.92 -8.33
N LYS A 299 -0.08 -15.91 -8.44
CA LYS A 299 -0.37 -17.20 -9.09
C LYS A 299 -1.55 -17.91 -8.45
N ALA A 300 -1.63 -17.94 -7.12
CA ALA A 300 -2.78 -18.54 -6.44
C ALA A 300 -4.11 -17.78 -6.72
N MET A 301 -4.08 -16.48 -7.02
CA MET A 301 -5.26 -15.73 -7.47
C MET A 301 -5.60 -16.06 -8.93
N MET A 302 -4.60 -16.09 -9.81
CA MET A 302 -4.76 -16.46 -11.21
C MET A 302 -5.34 -17.87 -11.34
N ASP A 303 -4.82 -18.84 -10.58
CA ASP A 303 -5.29 -20.24 -10.59
C ASP A 303 -6.78 -20.35 -10.21
N ARG A 304 -7.23 -19.53 -9.24
CA ARG A 304 -8.66 -19.50 -8.87
C ARG A 304 -9.54 -18.97 -10.00
N GLU A 305 -9.08 -17.95 -10.72
CA GLU A 305 -9.83 -17.41 -11.85
C GLU A 305 -9.81 -18.37 -13.05
N ILE A 306 -8.65 -18.95 -13.36
CA ILE A 306 -8.51 -19.98 -14.40
C ILE A 306 -9.45 -21.15 -14.11
N ARG A 307 -9.52 -21.62 -12.85
CA ARG A 307 -10.45 -22.69 -12.47
C ARG A 307 -11.92 -22.32 -12.72
N ARG A 308 -12.33 -21.08 -12.41
CA ARG A 308 -13.70 -20.62 -12.68
C ARG A 308 -13.99 -20.58 -14.18
N ASP A 309 -13.00 -20.20 -14.98
CA ASP A 309 -13.16 -20.17 -16.44
C ASP A 309 -13.22 -21.58 -17.00
N VAL A 310 -12.44 -22.51 -16.48
CA VAL A 310 -12.52 -23.94 -16.82
C VAL A 310 -13.90 -24.51 -16.44
N GLU A 311 -14.42 -24.20 -15.26
CA GLU A 311 -15.76 -24.66 -14.83
C GLU A 311 -16.85 -24.08 -15.74
N ARG A 312 -16.70 -22.81 -16.17
CA ARG A 312 -17.61 -22.17 -17.12
C ARG A 312 -17.53 -22.79 -18.53
N ASP A 313 -16.32 -23.15 -18.98
CA ASP A 313 -16.09 -23.79 -20.29
C ASP A 313 -16.58 -25.26 -20.29
N ILE A 314 -16.44 -26.00 -19.19
CA ILE A 314 -17.05 -27.32 -19.01
C ILE A 314 -18.56 -27.24 -19.18
N GLY A 315 -19.22 -26.24 -18.58
CA GLY A 315 -20.66 -26.02 -18.66
C GLY A 315 -21.49 -27.16 -18.02
N GLY A 316 -22.78 -27.25 -18.40
CA GLY A 316 -23.73 -28.19 -17.79
C GLY A 316 -24.26 -27.72 -16.46
N ASP A 317 -25.01 -28.61 -15.77
CA ASP A 317 -25.62 -28.32 -14.46
C ASP A 317 -24.60 -28.46 -13.33
N GLU A 318 -23.69 -29.43 -13.46
CA GLU A 318 -22.57 -29.64 -12.53
C GLU A 318 -21.24 -29.84 -13.28
N GLN A 319 -20.14 -29.40 -12.67
CA GLN A 319 -18.81 -29.52 -13.23
C GLN A 319 -17.88 -30.26 -12.25
N ARG A 320 -17.02 -31.12 -12.83
CA ARG A 320 -15.94 -31.79 -12.10
C ARG A 320 -14.64 -31.57 -12.85
N VAL A 321 -13.80 -30.69 -12.34
CA VAL A 321 -12.46 -30.46 -12.87
C VAL A 321 -11.56 -31.58 -12.36
N GLN A 322 -10.92 -32.35 -13.26
CA GLN A 322 -10.01 -33.44 -12.93
C GLN A 322 -8.57 -32.97 -12.93
N SER A 323 -8.19 -32.20 -13.97
CA SER A 323 -6.84 -31.64 -14.07
C SER A 323 -6.85 -30.29 -14.77
N ILE A 324 -5.94 -29.42 -14.38
CA ILE A 324 -5.62 -28.17 -15.08
C ILE A 324 -4.09 -28.13 -15.16
N VAL A 325 -3.57 -27.88 -16.35
CA VAL A 325 -2.14 -27.66 -16.60
C VAL A 325 -2.00 -26.29 -17.24
N THR A 326 -1.43 -25.35 -16.51
CA THR A 326 -1.28 -23.95 -16.93
C THR A 326 0.16 -23.66 -17.32
N THR A 327 0.33 -22.99 -18.47
CA THR A 327 1.59 -22.37 -18.89
C THR A 327 1.42 -20.85 -18.71
N TYR A 328 2.39 -20.23 -18.05
CA TYR A 328 2.49 -18.79 -17.87
C TYR A 328 3.49 -18.21 -18.88
N ALA A 329 3.21 -17.04 -19.39
CA ALA A 329 4.07 -16.30 -20.31
C ALA A 329 3.95 -14.80 -20.03
N ASP A 330 5.00 -14.05 -20.40
CA ASP A 330 5.06 -12.59 -20.26
C ASP A 330 4.75 -12.14 -18.84
N GLU A 331 5.31 -12.83 -17.86
CA GLU A 331 5.14 -12.48 -16.45
C GLU A 331 5.93 -11.19 -16.16
N MET A 332 5.21 -10.11 -15.88
CA MET A 332 5.77 -8.80 -15.54
C MET A 332 5.36 -8.42 -14.14
N PHE A 333 6.14 -7.54 -13.51
CA PHE A 333 5.78 -6.98 -12.20
C PHE A 333 6.34 -5.57 -12.02
N LYS A 334 5.72 -4.81 -11.12
CA LYS A 334 6.17 -3.49 -10.65
C LYS A 334 5.71 -3.23 -9.22
N LEU A 335 6.41 -2.34 -8.54
CA LEU A 335 5.99 -1.82 -7.24
C LEU A 335 5.27 -0.50 -7.42
N ILE A 336 4.04 -0.40 -6.91
CA ILE A 336 3.28 0.85 -6.91
C ILE A 336 2.85 1.25 -5.51
N LEU A 337 2.65 2.54 -5.31
CA LEU A 337 2.16 3.13 -4.08
C LEU A 337 0.69 3.54 -4.22
N LEU A 338 -0.18 2.99 -3.38
CA LEU A 338 -1.61 3.32 -3.37
C LEU A 338 -1.97 4.20 -2.17
N PRO A 339 -2.73 5.29 -2.38
CA PRO A 339 -3.02 6.28 -1.36
C PRO A 339 -4.21 5.88 -0.50
N ILE A 340 -4.06 5.94 0.82
CA ILE A 340 -5.16 5.73 1.76
C ILE A 340 -5.19 6.83 2.82
N TRP A 341 -6.37 7.12 3.34
CA TRP A 341 -6.54 7.85 4.58
C TRP A 341 -6.79 6.88 5.71
N ILE A 342 -6.04 7.00 6.79
CA ILE A 342 -6.19 6.20 8.01
C ILE A 342 -6.74 7.08 9.11
N ALA A 343 -7.92 6.73 9.62
CA ALA A 343 -8.49 7.32 10.82
C ALA A 343 -8.39 6.32 11.97
N THR A 344 -7.84 6.76 13.08
CA THR A 344 -7.73 5.96 14.31
C THR A 344 -8.48 6.65 15.42
N PHE A 345 -9.39 5.94 16.10
CA PHE A 345 -10.19 6.48 17.19
C PHE A 345 -10.29 5.50 18.37
N MET A 346 -10.50 6.08 19.55
CA MET A 346 -10.72 5.31 20.79
C MET A 346 -12.21 5.21 21.08
N TYR A 347 -12.71 3.99 21.28
CA TYR A 347 -14.09 3.75 21.72
C TYR A 347 -14.13 2.60 22.71
N ALA A 348 -14.77 2.83 23.86
CA ALA A 348 -14.90 1.85 24.96
C ALA A 348 -13.55 1.24 25.40
N GLY A 349 -12.49 2.05 25.45
CA GLY A 349 -11.13 1.63 25.85
C GLY A 349 -10.39 0.81 24.80
N LYS A 350 -10.92 0.64 23.60
CA LYS A 350 -10.28 -0.04 22.47
C LYS A 350 -9.98 0.95 21.36
N GLN A 351 -8.83 0.73 20.72
CA GLN A 351 -8.45 1.45 19.51
C GLN A 351 -9.14 0.81 18.29
N TRP A 352 -9.75 1.65 17.48
CA TRP A 352 -10.40 1.28 16.24
C TRP A 352 -9.73 2.01 15.08
N GLN A 353 -9.62 1.33 13.96
CA GLN A 353 -8.99 1.87 12.78
C GLN A 353 -9.92 1.71 11.57
N VAL A 354 -10.07 2.80 10.83
CA VAL A 354 -10.83 2.85 9.59
C VAL A 354 -9.94 3.40 8.50
N MET A 355 -10.01 2.81 7.34
CA MET A 355 -9.28 3.20 6.15
C MET A 355 -10.25 3.71 5.10
N VAL A 356 -9.86 4.76 4.42
CA VAL A 356 -10.58 5.32 3.28
C VAL A 356 -9.66 5.29 2.08
N ASN A 357 -10.12 4.71 0.98
CA ASN A 357 -9.43 4.77 -0.30
C ASN A 357 -9.34 6.24 -0.75
N ALA A 358 -8.14 6.77 -0.86
CA ALA A 358 -7.93 8.17 -1.18
C ALA A 358 -8.12 8.50 -2.68
N ASN A 359 -8.47 7.51 -3.49
CA ASN A 359 -8.83 7.67 -4.89
C ASN A 359 -10.36 7.66 -5.09
N THR A 360 -11.08 6.72 -4.44
CA THR A 360 -12.52 6.51 -4.67
C THR A 360 -13.41 6.96 -3.51
N GLY A 361 -12.86 7.11 -2.31
CA GLY A 361 -13.64 7.37 -1.08
C GLY A 361 -14.28 6.14 -0.45
N GLU A 362 -14.00 4.93 -0.94
CA GLU A 362 -14.48 3.68 -0.34
C GLU A 362 -13.93 3.53 1.08
N VAL A 363 -14.79 3.13 2.02
CA VAL A 363 -14.46 3.06 3.44
C VAL A 363 -14.47 1.62 3.92
N VAL A 364 -13.37 1.18 4.49
CA VAL A 364 -13.20 -0.15 5.09
C VAL A 364 -12.70 -0.02 6.52
N GLY A 365 -13.32 -0.72 7.44
CA GLY A 365 -12.88 -0.71 8.83
C GLY A 365 -13.76 -1.53 9.74
N ASP A 366 -13.25 -1.79 10.93
CA ASP A 366 -14.03 -2.39 11.99
C ASP A 366 -14.85 -1.33 12.71
N ARG A 367 -15.97 -1.76 13.25
CA ARG A 367 -16.87 -0.90 14.00
C ARG A 367 -17.30 -1.58 15.28
N PRO A 368 -17.45 -0.82 16.36
CA PRO A 368 -18.13 -1.32 17.52
C PRO A 368 -19.63 -1.48 17.24
N TYR A 369 -20.23 -2.47 17.89
CA TYR A 369 -21.68 -2.66 17.88
C TYR A 369 -22.32 -2.16 19.17
N SER A 370 -23.48 -1.55 19.06
CA SER A 370 -24.28 -1.12 20.20
C SER A 370 -25.15 -2.28 20.69
N VAL A 371 -24.74 -2.94 21.78
CA VAL A 371 -25.52 -4.02 22.40
C VAL A 371 -26.96 -3.60 22.70
N PRO A 372 -27.25 -2.40 23.26
CA PRO A 372 -28.63 -1.98 23.51
C PRO A 372 -29.48 -1.90 22.23
N LYS A 373 -28.91 -1.43 21.11
CA LYS A 373 -29.64 -1.37 19.83
C LYS A 373 -29.94 -2.74 19.26
N ILE A 374 -29.00 -3.70 19.41
CA ILE A 374 -29.20 -5.09 18.98
C ILE A 374 -30.30 -5.73 19.81
N VAL A 375 -30.26 -5.58 21.15
CA VAL A 375 -31.29 -6.11 22.04
C VAL A 375 -32.66 -5.52 21.69
N ALA A 376 -32.76 -4.19 21.51
CA ALA A 376 -34.00 -3.53 21.11
C ALA A 376 -34.54 -4.07 19.78
N ALA A 377 -33.69 -4.26 18.78
CA ALA A 377 -34.09 -4.83 17.50
C ALA A 377 -34.58 -6.28 17.62
N CYS A 378 -33.93 -7.10 18.43
CA CYS A 378 -34.36 -8.46 18.71
C CYS A 378 -35.73 -8.50 19.40
N VAL A 379 -35.95 -7.64 20.41
CA VAL A 379 -37.24 -7.53 21.11
C VAL A 379 -38.37 -7.12 20.14
N VAL A 380 -38.12 -6.08 19.33
CA VAL A 380 -39.10 -5.64 18.32
C VAL A 380 -39.41 -6.77 17.31
N GLY A 381 -38.38 -7.47 16.83
CA GLY A 381 -38.55 -8.60 15.91
C GLY A 381 -39.40 -9.72 16.53
N LEU A 382 -39.18 -10.02 17.82
CA LEU A 382 -39.92 -11.04 18.54
C LEU A 382 -41.39 -10.64 18.72
N VAL A 383 -41.65 -9.37 19.05
CA VAL A 383 -43.04 -8.84 19.18
C VAL A 383 -43.76 -8.93 17.82
N VAL A 384 -43.11 -8.53 16.73
CA VAL A 384 -43.69 -8.61 15.39
C VAL A 384 -44.01 -10.07 15.01
N LEU A 385 -43.10 -11.01 15.31
CA LEU A 385 -43.29 -12.43 15.07
C LEU A 385 -44.51 -12.98 15.85
N VAL A 386 -44.61 -12.67 17.14
CA VAL A 386 -45.75 -13.10 17.99
C VAL A 386 -47.05 -12.53 17.44
N LEU A 387 -47.10 -11.26 17.06
CA LEU A 387 -48.28 -10.63 16.48
C LEU A 387 -48.67 -11.28 15.14
N ALA A 388 -47.69 -11.61 14.28
CA ALA A 388 -47.94 -12.29 13.02
C ALA A 388 -48.52 -13.70 13.21
N ILE A 389 -47.99 -14.47 14.18
CA ILE A 389 -48.50 -15.81 14.54
C ILE A 389 -49.92 -15.69 15.11
N TRP A 390 -50.18 -14.70 15.96
CA TRP A 390 -51.50 -14.44 16.53
C TRP A 390 -52.54 -14.12 15.45
N LEU A 391 -52.23 -13.18 14.54
CA LEU A 391 -53.10 -12.83 13.43
C LEU A 391 -53.37 -14.06 12.51
N TRP A 392 -52.32 -14.84 12.21
CA TRP A 392 -52.46 -16.01 11.37
C TRP A 392 -53.35 -17.12 12.06
N SER A 393 -53.21 -17.29 13.38
CA SER A 393 -54.06 -18.21 14.11
C SER A 393 -55.51 -17.75 14.19
N SER A 394 -55.74 -16.39 14.35
CA SER A 394 -57.07 -15.80 14.40
C SER A 394 -57.80 -15.84 13.04
N SER A 395 -57.05 -15.85 11.91
CA SER A 395 -57.63 -15.94 10.57
C SER A 395 -58.04 -17.37 10.15
N ARG A 396 -57.75 -18.37 10.96
CA ARG A 396 -58.12 -19.78 10.74
C ARG A 396 -59.27 -20.25 11.59
N GLN A 397 -59.83 -19.42 12.48
CA GLN A 397 -61.08 -19.64 13.16
C GLN A 397 -62.25 -18.94 12.44
#